data_eedc3f937cbfaea68eb8e049fa2434c6
#
_entry.id   eedc3f937cbfaea68eb8e049fa2434c6
#
_cell.length_a   1.000
_cell.length_b   1.000
_cell.length_c   1.000
_cell.angle_alpha   90.00
_cell.angle_beta   90.00
_cell.angle_gamma   90.00
#
_symmetry.space_group_name_H-M   'P 1'
#
loop_
_entity.id
_entity.type
_entity.pdbx_description
1 polymer ?
#
loop_
_entity_poly.entity_id
_entity_poly.type
_entity_poly.pdbx_seq_one_letter_code
_entity_poly.pdbx_strand_id
1 'polypeptide(L)'
;MRYRPSFEIPASRLRFAVGLLCVMGIAMLVPSSASAAQGGERCEDVSFSVNLSPGDATIYNVFGVLCSRGSIHNKTIQIALHGATYSHLYWDFPFQPEIYSYVRYATAAGYAVLSIDRIGIGQSDHPPADAVTIESNAYVVHQIVQELRGGDRVVPSFGRIRAERVALVGHSLGSVISIQEAATYGDVDGVVLTGVSHTITPALGEILGSLYPASLDPRFAGRNLPDGYLTSLPGQRTVFYHAPFFDPQVVAVDDQTKETVTTAELNTAVPALALSNGIHVPVLVVVGDFDEAFCAAPTCSASGSLATEPSFYPADACAEAVAIPNAGHDLNLHFLAPLAYSTILEWMDRRVGDDPKVPAPQPCP
;
A
#
# COMPACT_ATOMS: atom_id res chain seq x y z
N MET A 1 -4.96 64.28 21.71
CA MET A 1 -5.95 64.85 20.75
C MET A 1 -6.56 63.69 19.97
N ARG A 2 -7.87 63.48 20.21
CA ARG A 2 -8.66 62.43 19.55
C ARG A 2 -9.35 63.05 18.31
N TYR A 3 -9.32 62.32 17.20
CA TYR A 3 -10.19 62.64 16.07
C TYR A 3 -10.89 61.36 15.63
N ARG A 4 -12.25 61.36 15.75
CA ARG A 4 -13.16 60.41 15.14
C ARG A 4 -13.92 61.15 14.04
N PRO A 5 -14.11 60.60 12.86
CA PRO A 5 -15.17 61.03 11.96
C PRO A 5 -16.35 60.04 12.01
N SER A 6 -17.52 60.61 12.26
CA SER A 6 -18.85 60.00 12.12
C SER A 6 -19.25 60.01 10.66
N PHE A 7 -19.71 58.91 10.12
CA PHE A 7 -20.44 58.90 8.83
C PHE A 7 -21.88 58.50 9.08
N GLU A 8 -22.80 59.43 8.78
CA GLU A 8 -24.24 59.22 8.74
C GLU A 8 -24.65 58.70 7.35
N ILE A 9 -25.50 57.68 7.30
CA ILE A 9 -26.09 57.14 6.06
C ILE A 9 -27.55 57.57 6.01
N PRO A 10 -28.02 58.25 4.93
CA PRO A 10 -29.42 58.63 4.81
C PRO A 10 -30.29 57.45 4.32
N ALA A 11 -31.45 57.28 4.96
CA ALA A 11 -32.46 56.30 4.62
C ALA A 11 -33.26 56.74 3.40
N SER A 12 -33.15 56.08 2.26
CA SER A 12 -34.06 56.21 1.13
C SER A 12 -35.04 55.03 1.10
N ARG A 13 -36.34 55.38 1.22
CA ARG A 13 -37.45 54.41 1.11
C ARG A 13 -37.64 54.04 -0.36
N LEU A 14 -37.45 52.73 -0.70
CA LEU A 14 -37.86 52.20 -2.01
C LEU A 14 -39.02 51.22 -1.81
N ARG A 15 -40.20 51.60 -2.41
CA ARG A 15 -41.38 50.75 -2.43
C ARG A 15 -41.18 49.67 -3.51
N PHE A 16 -41.20 48.41 -3.15
CA PHE A 16 -41.27 47.31 -4.11
C PHE A 16 -42.70 46.78 -4.21
N ALA A 17 -43.20 46.78 -5.46
CA ALA A 17 -44.46 46.16 -5.84
C ALA A 17 -44.28 44.63 -5.82
N VAL A 18 -45.22 43.92 -5.18
CA VAL A 18 -45.26 42.44 -5.14
C VAL A 18 -45.89 41.98 -6.46
N GLY A 19 -45.02 41.42 -7.33
CA GLY A 19 -45.46 40.64 -8.49
C GLY A 19 -45.48 39.18 -8.15
N LEU A 20 -46.65 38.54 -8.14
CA LEU A 20 -46.86 37.12 -7.89
C LEU A 20 -46.49 36.34 -9.16
N LEU A 21 -45.30 35.75 -9.22
CA LEU A 21 -44.91 34.80 -10.25
C LEU A 21 -45.16 33.39 -9.72
N CYS A 22 -46.15 32.70 -10.29
CA CYS A 22 -46.32 31.27 -10.16
C CYS A 22 -45.17 30.55 -10.85
N VAL A 23 -44.21 30.03 -10.08
CA VAL A 23 -43.20 29.10 -10.59
C VAL A 23 -43.75 27.69 -10.42
N MET A 24 -44.15 27.06 -11.53
CA MET A 24 -44.38 25.60 -11.57
C MET A 24 -43.05 24.88 -11.32
N GLY A 25 -42.90 24.35 -10.11
CA GLY A 25 -41.77 23.50 -9.75
C GLY A 25 -41.87 22.15 -10.46
N ILE A 26 -41.04 21.93 -11.48
CA ILE A 26 -40.78 20.58 -11.98
C ILE A 26 -39.89 19.90 -10.93
N ALA A 27 -40.48 19.04 -10.11
CA ALA A 27 -39.75 18.15 -9.25
C ALA A 27 -38.96 17.14 -10.10
N MET A 28 -37.70 17.42 -10.37
CA MET A 28 -36.76 16.38 -10.87
C MET A 28 -36.61 15.34 -9.76
N LEU A 29 -37.19 14.19 -9.94
CA LEU A 29 -36.89 12.99 -9.20
C LEU A 29 -35.44 12.62 -9.53
N VAL A 30 -34.51 13.08 -8.72
CA VAL A 30 -33.14 12.54 -8.68
C VAL A 30 -33.30 11.11 -8.15
N PRO A 31 -32.89 10.05 -8.91
CA PRO A 31 -32.89 8.72 -8.36
C PRO A 31 -31.93 8.74 -7.18
N SER A 32 -32.45 8.56 -5.98
CA SER A 32 -31.67 8.30 -4.78
C SER A 32 -31.00 6.96 -5.03
N SER A 33 -29.71 6.98 -5.36
CA SER A 33 -28.87 5.80 -5.33
C SER A 33 -28.97 5.29 -3.89
N ALA A 34 -29.69 4.20 -3.71
CA ALA A 34 -29.72 3.48 -2.44
C ALA A 34 -28.27 3.02 -2.19
N SER A 35 -27.52 3.81 -1.42
CA SER A 35 -26.29 3.33 -0.78
C SER A 35 -26.73 2.14 0.06
N ALA A 36 -26.47 0.94 -0.45
CA ALA A 36 -26.58 -0.26 0.37
C ALA A 36 -25.75 0.03 1.63
N ALA A 37 -26.40 -0.12 2.79
CA ALA A 37 -25.75 0.06 4.08
C ALA A 37 -24.56 -0.91 4.12
N GLN A 38 -23.37 -0.40 3.77
CA GLN A 38 -22.12 -1.16 3.88
C GLN A 38 -21.95 -1.42 5.37
N GLY A 39 -21.99 -2.70 5.77
CA GLY A 39 -21.71 -3.11 7.14
C GLY A 39 -20.38 -2.48 7.58
N GLY A 40 -20.22 -2.22 8.89
CA GLY A 40 -18.95 -1.69 9.43
C GLY A 40 -17.75 -2.53 8.97
N GLU A 41 -16.58 -1.91 8.93
CA GLU A 41 -15.33 -2.63 8.69
C GLU A 41 -15.15 -3.73 9.74
N ARG A 42 -14.75 -4.89 9.30
CA ARG A 42 -14.37 -6.03 10.14
C ARG A 42 -13.01 -6.52 9.71
N CYS A 43 -12.16 -6.76 10.70
CA CYS A 43 -10.84 -7.35 10.51
C CYS A 43 -10.73 -8.62 11.34
N GLU A 44 -9.99 -9.60 10.85
CA GLU A 44 -9.73 -10.84 11.53
C GLU A 44 -8.32 -11.31 11.28
N ASP A 45 -7.67 -11.77 12.35
CA ASP A 45 -6.34 -12.37 12.27
C ASP A 45 -6.44 -13.71 11.55
N VAL A 46 -5.50 -13.94 10.63
CA VAL A 46 -5.42 -15.16 9.84
C VAL A 46 -3.97 -15.66 9.81
N SER A 47 -3.82 -16.98 9.67
CA SER A 47 -2.51 -17.61 9.54
C SER A 47 -2.49 -18.53 8.33
N PHE A 48 -1.40 -18.53 7.58
CA PHE A 48 -1.18 -19.37 6.40
C PHE A 48 -0.01 -20.31 6.67
N SER A 49 -0.19 -21.61 6.38
CA SER A 49 0.87 -22.60 6.46
C SER A 49 1.58 -22.70 5.11
N VAL A 50 2.86 -22.39 5.08
CA VAL A 50 3.66 -22.23 3.85
C VAL A 50 5.01 -22.93 3.93
N ASN A 51 5.64 -23.11 2.77
CA ASN A 51 7.03 -23.56 2.64
C ASN A 51 7.88 -22.44 2.01
N LEU A 52 9.20 -22.49 2.14
CA LEU A 52 10.09 -21.48 1.56
C LEU A 52 10.48 -21.75 0.11
N SER A 53 10.35 -22.99 -0.34
CA SER A 53 10.64 -23.39 -1.72
C SER A 53 9.82 -24.60 -2.14
N PRO A 54 9.61 -24.84 -3.46
CA PRO A 54 9.00 -26.06 -3.93
C PRO A 54 9.78 -27.30 -3.46
N GLY A 55 9.07 -28.24 -2.83
CA GLY A 55 9.66 -29.49 -2.32
C GLY A 55 10.29 -29.39 -0.92
N ASP A 56 10.33 -28.21 -0.31
CA ASP A 56 10.67 -28.09 1.10
C ASP A 56 9.54 -28.71 1.95
N ALA A 57 9.93 -29.58 2.90
CA ALA A 57 8.98 -30.23 3.81
C ALA A 57 8.73 -29.42 5.09
N THR A 58 9.51 -28.38 5.33
CA THR A 58 9.40 -27.54 6.52
C THR A 58 8.21 -26.59 6.35
N ILE A 59 7.30 -26.61 7.33
CA ILE A 59 6.12 -25.75 7.33
C ILE A 59 6.40 -24.58 8.27
N TYR A 60 6.12 -23.38 7.77
CA TYR A 60 6.15 -22.14 8.52
C TYR A 60 4.77 -21.47 8.49
N ASN A 61 4.49 -20.62 9.46
CA ASN A 61 3.25 -19.87 9.54
C ASN A 61 3.49 -18.39 9.20
N VAL A 62 2.66 -17.86 8.31
CA VAL A 62 2.61 -16.44 8.00
C VAL A 62 1.35 -15.85 8.62
N PHE A 63 1.54 -14.84 9.45
CA PHE A 63 0.46 -14.06 10.05
C PHE A 63 -0.05 -13.00 9.08
N GLY A 64 -1.35 -12.71 9.13
CA GLY A 64 -1.96 -11.58 8.41
C GLY A 64 -3.24 -11.12 9.08
N VAL A 65 -3.68 -9.92 8.69
CA VAL A 65 -4.96 -9.34 9.09
C VAL A 65 -5.81 -9.15 7.84
N LEU A 66 -6.96 -9.84 7.80
CA LEU A 66 -7.91 -9.74 6.69
C LEU A 66 -9.05 -8.81 7.07
N CYS A 67 -9.19 -7.72 6.32
CA CYS A 67 -10.21 -6.69 6.54
C CYS A 67 -11.18 -6.59 5.36
N SER A 68 -12.46 -6.37 5.64
CA SER A 68 -13.47 -6.06 4.63
C SER A 68 -14.66 -5.33 5.24
N ARG A 69 -15.37 -4.53 4.45
CA ARG A 69 -16.68 -3.97 4.81
C ARG A 69 -17.78 -4.81 4.16
N GLY A 70 -18.68 -5.33 5.01
CA GLY A 70 -19.75 -6.23 4.57
C GLY A 70 -19.23 -7.60 4.13
N SER A 71 -19.87 -8.22 3.12
CA SER A 71 -19.48 -9.53 2.58
C SER A 71 -18.15 -9.44 1.83
N ILE A 72 -17.28 -10.44 2.02
CA ILE A 72 -16.05 -10.58 1.23
C ILE A 72 -16.30 -11.28 -0.13
N HIS A 73 -17.44 -11.93 -0.27
CA HIS A 73 -17.76 -12.63 -1.50
C HIS A 73 -17.90 -11.65 -2.67
N ASN A 74 -17.30 -12.00 -3.80
CA ASN A 74 -17.23 -11.20 -5.02
C ASN A 74 -16.45 -9.88 -4.86
N LYS A 75 -15.48 -9.83 -3.96
CA LYS A 75 -14.54 -8.73 -3.87
C LYS A 75 -13.19 -9.12 -4.40
N THR A 76 -12.50 -8.18 -5.03
CA THR A 76 -11.06 -8.29 -5.25
C THR A 76 -10.35 -8.24 -3.91
N ILE A 77 -9.46 -9.20 -3.67
CA ILE A 77 -8.61 -9.22 -2.47
C ILE A 77 -7.27 -8.59 -2.83
N GLN A 78 -6.89 -7.55 -2.11
CA GLN A 78 -5.57 -6.95 -2.18
C GLN A 78 -4.68 -7.59 -1.11
N ILE A 79 -3.56 -8.20 -1.50
CA ILE A 79 -2.52 -8.66 -0.56
C ILE A 79 -1.53 -7.52 -0.42
N ALA A 80 -1.45 -6.95 0.79
CA ALA A 80 -0.61 -5.82 1.10
C ALA A 80 0.71 -6.27 1.72
N LEU A 81 1.84 -6.00 1.03
CA LEU A 81 3.20 -6.41 1.36
C LEU A 81 4.04 -5.22 1.81
N HIS A 82 4.42 -5.21 3.07
CA HIS A 82 5.22 -4.11 3.65
C HIS A 82 6.69 -4.14 3.22
N GLY A 83 7.39 -3.01 3.39
CA GLY A 83 8.81 -2.83 3.11
C GLY A 83 9.75 -3.49 4.12
N ALA A 84 11.06 -3.27 3.94
CA ALA A 84 12.08 -3.68 4.89
C ALA A 84 11.87 -2.97 6.23
N THR A 85 12.05 -3.69 7.33
CA THR A 85 11.90 -3.17 8.70
C THR A 85 10.50 -2.65 9.07
N TYR A 86 9.47 -3.07 8.33
CA TYR A 86 8.05 -2.83 8.63
C TYR A 86 7.31 -4.14 8.92
N SER A 87 6.04 -4.03 9.31
CA SER A 87 5.08 -5.12 9.48
C SER A 87 3.76 -4.80 8.76
N HIS A 88 2.73 -5.63 8.91
CA HIS A 88 1.37 -5.34 8.43
C HIS A 88 0.85 -3.97 8.87
N LEU A 89 1.36 -3.43 10.01
CA LEU A 89 0.97 -2.12 10.54
C LEU A 89 1.30 -0.95 9.59
N TYR A 90 2.21 -1.11 8.63
CA TYR A 90 2.45 -0.08 7.61
C TYR A 90 1.20 0.24 6.80
N TRP A 91 0.36 -0.76 6.56
CA TRP A 91 -0.87 -0.63 5.78
C TRP A 91 -2.09 -0.23 6.60
N ASP A 92 -2.08 -0.49 7.91
CA ASP A 92 -3.10 -0.07 8.88
C ASP A 92 -2.42 0.60 10.08
N PHE A 93 -1.86 1.78 9.82
CA PHE A 93 -1.01 2.47 10.79
C PHE A 93 -1.82 2.91 12.01
N PRO A 94 -1.36 2.62 13.25
CA PRO A 94 -2.18 2.78 14.45
C PRO A 94 -2.38 4.24 14.88
N PHE A 95 -1.54 5.18 14.40
CA PHE A 95 -1.67 6.60 14.70
C PHE A 95 -2.50 7.31 13.64
N GLN A 96 -3.56 8.04 14.04
CA GLN A 96 -4.49 8.73 13.16
C GLN A 96 -4.91 7.88 11.94
N PRO A 97 -5.52 6.70 12.19
CA PRO A 97 -5.79 5.73 11.12
C PRO A 97 -6.80 6.24 10.08
N GLU A 98 -7.53 7.29 10.35
CA GLU A 98 -8.36 8.02 9.37
C GLU A 98 -7.54 8.73 8.29
N ILE A 99 -6.22 8.93 8.52
CA ILE A 99 -5.27 9.51 7.57
C ILE A 99 -4.32 8.44 7.06
N TYR A 100 -3.77 7.61 7.95
CA TYR A 100 -2.61 6.77 7.67
C TYR A 100 -2.94 5.27 7.50
N SER A 101 -4.22 4.89 7.40
CA SER A 101 -4.61 3.50 7.13
C SER A 101 -5.07 3.31 5.69
N TYR A 102 -4.24 2.71 4.85
CA TYR A 102 -4.63 2.26 3.51
C TYR A 102 -5.79 1.25 3.56
N VAL A 103 -5.77 0.34 4.54
CA VAL A 103 -6.81 -0.67 4.73
C VAL A 103 -8.20 -0.04 4.83
N ARG A 104 -8.34 1.04 5.60
CA ARG A 104 -9.63 1.75 5.75
C ARG A 104 -10.12 2.37 4.45
N TYR A 105 -9.20 2.93 3.66
CA TYR A 105 -9.54 3.52 2.36
C TYR A 105 -9.94 2.44 1.36
N ALA A 106 -9.17 1.38 1.25
CA ALA A 106 -9.43 0.30 0.30
C ALA A 106 -10.72 -0.47 0.65
N THR A 107 -10.96 -0.76 1.93
CA THR A 107 -12.21 -1.41 2.35
C THR A 107 -13.42 -0.51 2.15
N ALA A 108 -13.27 0.83 2.31
CA ALA A 108 -14.33 1.79 2.01
C ALA A 108 -14.62 1.90 0.50
N ALA A 109 -13.62 1.68 -0.35
CA ALA A 109 -13.74 1.64 -1.81
C ALA A 109 -14.32 0.31 -2.34
N GLY A 110 -14.56 -0.69 -1.48
CA GLY A 110 -15.20 -1.94 -1.89
C GLY A 110 -14.29 -3.16 -1.90
N TYR A 111 -13.00 -3.00 -1.74
CA TYR A 111 -12.02 -4.09 -1.72
C TYR A 111 -12.03 -4.86 -0.40
N ALA A 112 -11.43 -6.05 -0.41
CA ALA A 112 -10.94 -6.70 0.80
C ALA A 112 -9.40 -6.56 0.83
N VAL A 113 -8.82 -6.41 2.01
CA VAL A 113 -7.36 -6.24 2.17
C VAL A 113 -6.84 -7.29 3.13
N LEU A 114 -5.82 -8.03 2.70
CA LEU A 114 -5.03 -8.93 3.52
C LEU A 114 -3.64 -8.30 3.71
N SER A 115 -3.41 -7.69 4.87
CA SER A 115 -2.10 -7.18 5.25
C SER A 115 -1.34 -8.28 5.99
N ILE A 116 -0.20 -8.75 5.44
CA ILE A 116 0.58 -9.82 6.07
C ILE A 116 1.84 -9.28 6.75
N ASP A 117 2.25 -9.94 7.82
CA ASP A 117 3.65 -9.95 8.25
C ASP A 117 4.39 -10.92 7.33
N ARG A 118 5.32 -10.43 6.50
CA ARG A 118 6.09 -11.31 5.62
C ARG A 118 6.83 -12.36 6.43
N ILE A 119 7.16 -13.51 5.81
CA ILE A 119 7.96 -14.52 6.51
C ILE A 119 9.25 -13.90 7.08
N GLY A 120 9.60 -14.22 8.32
CA GLY A 120 10.70 -13.63 9.06
C GLY A 120 10.36 -12.33 9.79
N ILE A 121 9.11 -11.86 9.76
CA ILE A 121 8.72 -10.55 10.28
C ILE A 121 7.56 -10.68 11.28
N GLY A 122 7.55 -9.83 12.30
CA GLY A 122 6.42 -9.59 13.18
C GLY A 122 5.93 -10.85 13.90
N GLN A 123 4.70 -11.27 13.61
CA GLN A 123 4.05 -12.45 14.18
C GLN A 123 4.19 -13.71 13.30
N SER A 124 4.80 -13.58 12.12
CA SER A 124 5.15 -14.73 11.28
C SER A 124 6.36 -15.49 11.84
N ASP A 125 6.52 -16.75 11.45
CA ASP A 125 7.69 -17.53 11.83
C ASP A 125 8.99 -16.90 11.31
N HIS A 126 10.09 -17.12 12.04
CA HIS A 126 11.41 -16.56 11.75
C HIS A 126 12.38 -17.68 11.36
N PRO A 127 12.43 -18.09 10.09
CA PRO A 127 13.39 -19.08 9.60
C PRO A 127 14.84 -18.58 9.72
N PRO A 128 15.86 -19.42 9.50
CA PRO A 128 17.23 -18.96 9.30
C PRO A 128 17.29 -17.85 8.25
N ALA A 129 18.04 -16.77 8.53
CA ALA A 129 18.01 -15.56 7.72
C ALA A 129 18.46 -15.76 6.27
N ASP A 130 19.35 -16.73 6.02
CA ASP A 130 19.84 -17.11 4.69
C ASP A 130 18.78 -17.81 3.82
N ALA A 131 17.73 -18.38 4.44
CA ALA A 131 16.61 -18.98 3.74
C ALA A 131 15.50 -17.98 3.39
N VAL A 132 15.50 -16.78 4.00
CA VAL A 132 14.51 -15.74 3.75
C VAL A 132 15.04 -14.76 2.70
N THR A 133 14.77 -15.05 1.43
CA THR A 133 15.17 -14.26 0.25
C THR A 133 13.95 -13.59 -0.41
N ILE A 134 14.14 -12.76 -1.41
CA ILE A 134 13.03 -12.25 -2.24
C ILE A 134 12.29 -13.42 -2.91
N GLU A 135 13.00 -14.41 -3.40
CA GLU A 135 12.46 -15.58 -4.09
C GLU A 135 11.60 -16.45 -3.15
N SER A 136 12.08 -16.73 -1.92
CA SER A 136 11.29 -17.47 -0.94
C SER A 136 10.05 -16.68 -0.45
N ASN A 137 10.16 -15.36 -0.27
CA ASN A 137 9.01 -14.50 0.02
C ASN A 137 7.96 -14.53 -1.12
N ALA A 138 8.40 -14.47 -2.37
CA ALA A 138 7.51 -14.56 -3.53
C ALA A 138 6.81 -15.92 -3.60
N TYR A 139 7.51 -17.01 -3.32
CA TYR A 139 6.90 -18.34 -3.24
C TYR A 139 5.87 -18.46 -2.11
N VAL A 140 6.14 -17.82 -0.97
CA VAL A 140 5.18 -17.73 0.15
C VAL A 140 3.93 -16.98 -0.28
N VAL A 141 4.07 -15.84 -0.94
CA VAL A 141 2.93 -15.05 -1.45
C VAL A 141 2.12 -15.84 -2.47
N HIS A 142 2.79 -16.53 -3.41
CA HIS A 142 2.15 -17.44 -4.36
C HIS A 142 1.27 -18.50 -3.66
N GLN A 143 1.76 -19.16 -2.61
CA GLN A 143 0.99 -20.14 -1.84
C GLN A 143 -0.26 -19.50 -1.21
N ILE A 144 -0.15 -18.27 -0.68
CA ILE A 144 -1.28 -17.52 -0.12
C ILE A 144 -2.30 -17.19 -1.23
N VAL A 145 -1.85 -16.76 -2.41
CA VAL A 145 -2.72 -16.52 -3.57
C VAL A 145 -3.48 -17.81 -3.94
N GLN A 146 -2.77 -18.94 -4.04
CA GLN A 146 -3.38 -20.23 -4.36
C GLN A 146 -4.42 -20.66 -3.31
N GLU A 147 -4.13 -20.46 -2.02
CA GLU A 147 -5.09 -20.79 -0.95
C GLU A 147 -6.35 -19.91 -1.03
N LEU A 148 -6.19 -18.60 -1.28
CA LEU A 148 -7.32 -17.68 -1.44
C LEU A 148 -8.17 -18.01 -2.67
N ARG A 149 -7.57 -18.43 -3.78
CA ARG A 149 -8.26 -18.83 -5.01
C ARG A 149 -8.89 -20.21 -4.90
N GLY A 150 -8.29 -21.13 -4.16
CA GLY A 150 -8.76 -22.51 -4.00
C GLY A 150 -10.15 -22.64 -3.37
N GLY A 151 -10.50 -21.69 -2.51
CA GLY A 151 -11.83 -21.66 -1.90
C GLY A 151 -12.02 -22.61 -0.73
N ASP A 152 -10.96 -23.15 -0.18
CA ASP A 152 -11.03 -24.06 0.99
C ASP A 152 -10.89 -23.33 2.33
N ARG A 153 -10.40 -22.09 2.28
CA ARG A 153 -10.22 -21.30 3.48
C ARG A 153 -11.54 -20.83 4.07
N VAL A 154 -11.70 -21.05 5.36
CA VAL A 154 -12.82 -20.55 6.15
C VAL A 154 -12.27 -19.58 7.20
N VAL A 155 -12.77 -18.35 7.18
CA VAL A 155 -12.46 -17.32 8.19
C VAL A 155 -13.74 -17.05 8.98
N PRO A 156 -13.76 -17.16 10.32
CA PRO A 156 -14.98 -17.10 11.12
C PRO A 156 -15.88 -15.89 10.80
N SER A 157 -15.30 -14.69 10.69
CA SER A 157 -16.07 -13.46 10.42
C SER A 157 -16.55 -13.34 8.98
N PHE A 158 -15.95 -14.06 8.02
CA PHE A 158 -16.21 -13.92 6.58
C PHE A 158 -16.77 -15.18 5.92
N GLY A 159 -16.73 -16.33 6.62
CA GLY A 159 -17.10 -17.62 6.03
C GLY A 159 -16.02 -18.16 5.08
N ARG A 160 -16.46 -18.93 4.10
CA ARG A 160 -15.56 -19.50 3.07
C ARG A 160 -15.10 -18.40 2.11
N ILE A 161 -13.78 -18.31 1.92
CA ILE A 161 -13.16 -17.35 1.00
C ILE A 161 -12.81 -18.06 -0.29
N ARG A 162 -13.21 -17.46 -1.41
CA ARG A 162 -12.76 -17.83 -2.75
C ARG A 162 -12.56 -16.54 -3.53
N ALA A 163 -11.30 -16.17 -3.72
CA ALA A 163 -10.94 -14.98 -4.47
C ALA A 163 -10.97 -15.26 -5.97
N GLU A 164 -11.83 -14.56 -6.70
CA GLU A 164 -11.82 -14.59 -8.16
C GLU A 164 -10.78 -13.62 -8.73
N ARG A 165 -10.49 -12.52 -8.01
CA ARG A 165 -9.41 -11.57 -8.32
C ARG A 165 -8.54 -11.33 -7.10
N VAL A 166 -7.23 -11.32 -7.33
CA VAL A 166 -6.20 -11.01 -6.33
C VAL A 166 -5.24 -10.00 -6.93
N ALA A 167 -4.97 -8.91 -6.21
CA ALA A 167 -3.96 -7.95 -6.59
C ALA A 167 -2.88 -7.85 -5.49
N LEU A 168 -1.65 -7.58 -5.87
CA LEU A 168 -0.57 -7.28 -4.94
C LEU A 168 -0.44 -5.77 -4.77
N VAL A 169 -0.27 -5.31 -3.54
CA VAL A 169 0.04 -3.93 -3.20
C VAL A 169 1.29 -3.93 -2.34
N GLY A 170 2.42 -3.70 -2.97
CA GLY A 170 3.73 -3.72 -2.33
C GLY A 170 4.21 -2.33 -1.92
N HIS A 171 5.06 -2.28 -0.90
CA HIS A 171 5.85 -1.09 -0.55
C HIS A 171 7.32 -1.46 -0.46
N SER A 172 8.19 -0.67 -1.13
CA SER A 172 9.65 -0.84 -1.04
C SER A 172 10.05 -2.30 -1.32
N LEU A 173 10.66 -3.00 -0.37
CA LEU A 173 11.00 -4.42 -0.50
C LEU A 173 9.76 -5.29 -0.80
N GLY A 174 8.58 -4.94 -0.28
CA GLY A 174 7.32 -5.61 -0.62
C GLY A 174 6.93 -5.43 -2.09
N SER A 175 7.29 -4.30 -2.71
CA SER A 175 7.14 -4.09 -4.16
C SER A 175 8.08 -5.01 -4.96
N VAL A 176 9.31 -5.17 -4.50
CA VAL A 176 10.28 -6.09 -5.13
C VAL A 176 9.81 -7.54 -5.07
N ILE A 177 9.23 -7.95 -3.93
CA ILE A 177 8.60 -9.27 -3.77
C ILE A 177 7.40 -9.42 -4.72
N SER A 178 6.59 -8.37 -4.87
CA SER A 178 5.45 -8.37 -5.81
C SER A 178 5.90 -8.53 -7.26
N ILE A 179 7.04 -7.90 -7.64
CA ILE A 179 7.65 -8.09 -8.97
C ILE A 179 8.07 -9.54 -9.17
N GLN A 180 8.82 -10.11 -8.22
CA GLN A 180 9.30 -11.49 -8.28
C GLN A 180 8.12 -12.47 -8.38
N GLU A 181 7.08 -12.28 -7.58
CA GLU A 181 5.90 -13.12 -7.54
C GLU A 181 5.14 -13.08 -8.87
N ALA A 182 4.71 -11.88 -9.30
CA ALA A 182 3.91 -11.71 -10.50
C ALA A 182 4.64 -12.16 -11.78
N ALA A 183 5.96 -11.89 -11.87
CA ALA A 183 6.76 -12.31 -13.01
C ALA A 183 7.02 -13.83 -13.04
N THR A 184 7.06 -14.49 -11.88
CA THR A 184 7.39 -15.92 -11.80
C THR A 184 6.16 -16.81 -11.89
N TYR A 185 5.05 -16.42 -11.24
CA TYR A 185 3.87 -17.27 -11.09
C TYR A 185 2.69 -16.82 -11.95
N GLY A 186 2.56 -15.51 -12.22
CA GLY A 186 1.53 -14.98 -13.12
C GLY A 186 0.11 -15.29 -12.68
N ASP A 187 -0.13 -15.40 -11.38
CA ASP A 187 -1.42 -15.82 -10.82
C ASP A 187 -2.17 -14.72 -10.07
N VAL A 188 -1.77 -13.46 -10.27
CA VAL A 188 -2.44 -12.26 -9.78
C VAL A 188 -3.06 -11.46 -10.93
N ASP A 189 -3.99 -10.54 -10.63
CA ASP A 189 -4.76 -9.78 -11.63
C ASP A 189 -4.28 -8.34 -11.80
N GLY A 190 -3.34 -7.89 -10.96
CA GLY A 190 -2.73 -6.57 -11.02
C GLY A 190 -1.73 -6.35 -9.91
N VAL A 191 -0.80 -5.43 -10.12
CA VAL A 191 0.31 -5.14 -9.19
C VAL A 191 0.45 -3.64 -8.98
N VAL A 192 0.46 -3.22 -7.72
CA VAL A 192 0.78 -1.86 -7.29
C VAL A 192 2.12 -1.89 -6.56
N LEU A 193 3.06 -1.09 -7.04
CA LEU A 193 4.43 -0.99 -6.55
C LEU A 193 4.64 0.39 -5.96
N THR A 194 4.66 0.52 -4.64
CA THR A 194 4.90 1.80 -3.98
C THR A 194 6.33 1.89 -3.44
N GLY A 195 6.94 3.07 -3.48
CA GLY A 195 8.28 3.31 -2.96
C GLY A 195 9.36 2.45 -3.65
N VAL A 196 9.22 2.19 -4.96
CA VAL A 196 10.22 1.52 -5.78
C VAL A 196 10.14 2.03 -7.22
N SER A 197 11.27 2.17 -7.87
CA SER A 197 11.40 2.36 -9.32
C SER A 197 12.72 1.74 -9.79
N HIS A 198 12.93 1.65 -11.11
CA HIS A 198 14.18 1.19 -11.68
C HIS A 198 15.30 2.26 -11.60
N THR A 199 15.00 3.45 -11.11
CA THR A 199 15.99 4.49 -10.79
C THR A 199 16.48 4.31 -9.36
N ILE A 200 17.57 3.58 -9.17
CA ILE A 200 18.21 3.38 -7.86
C ILE A 200 19.27 4.47 -7.67
N THR A 201 19.23 5.14 -6.52
CA THR A 201 20.20 6.19 -6.16
C THR A 201 21.24 5.67 -5.16
N PRO A 202 22.38 6.36 -4.98
CA PRO A 202 23.34 6.04 -3.93
C PRO A 202 22.75 6.09 -2.51
N ALA A 203 21.70 6.91 -2.26
CA ALA A 203 21.06 7.03 -0.96
C ALA A 203 20.45 5.70 -0.48
N LEU A 204 19.97 4.84 -1.40
CA LEU A 204 19.55 3.49 -1.03
C LEU A 204 20.68 2.71 -0.34
N GLY A 205 21.90 2.77 -0.88
CA GLY A 205 23.05 2.12 -0.30
C GLY A 205 23.40 2.65 1.09
N GLU A 206 23.23 3.95 1.32
CA GLU A 206 23.45 4.60 2.63
C GLU A 206 22.39 4.16 3.64
N ILE A 207 21.12 4.11 3.23
CA ILE A 207 20.00 3.62 4.05
C ILE A 207 20.25 2.16 4.47
N LEU A 208 20.54 1.28 3.51
CA LEU A 208 20.78 -0.13 3.78
C LEU A 208 22.05 -0.36 4.61
N GLY A 209 23.10 0.44 4.38
CA GLY A 209 24.35 0.41 5.16
C GLY A 209 24.20 0.89 6.60
N SER A 210 23.11 1.57 6.95
CA SER A 210 22.80 2.00 8.31
C SER A 210 22.08 0.95 9.15
N LEU A 211 21.66 -0.18 8.57
CA LEU A 211 21.02 -1.26 9.29
C LEU A 211 22.03 -1.99 10.19
N TYR A 212 21.54 -2.50 11.32
CA TYR A 212 22.37 -3.21 12.28
C TYR A 212 21.68 -4.49 12.81
N PRO A 213 22.43 -5.40 13.48
CA PRO A 213 21.83 -6.64 13.96
C PRO A 213 20.66 -6.39 14.91
N ALA A 214 19.51 -6.95 14.60
CA ALA A 214 18.28 -6.83 15.38
C ALA A 214 18.45 -7.38 16.81
N SER A 215 19.34 -8.36 17.01
CA SER A 215 19.68 -8.92 18.32
C SER A 215 20.32 -7.89 19.30
N LEU A 216 20.82 -6.77 18.77
CA LEU A 216 21.39 -5.67 19.56
C LEU A 216 20.36 -4.59 19.88
N ASP A 217 19.17 -4.61 19.26
CA ASP A 217 18.11 -3.63 19.51
C ASP A 217 17.25 -4.06 20.71
N PRO A 218 17.03 -3.19 21.70
CA PRO A 218 16.20 -3.50 22.86
C PRO A 218 14.77 -3.93 22.51
N ARG A 219 14.22 -3.47 21.36
CA ARG A 219 12.88 -3.84 20.88
C ARG A 219 12.74 -5.35 20.63
N PHE A 220 13.82 -5.99 20.21
CA PHE A 220 13.84 -7.42 19.89
C PHE A 220 14.44 -8.29 21.00
N ALA A 221 14.73 -7.68 22.16
CA ALA A 221 15.25 -8.42 23.31
C ALA A 221 14.32 -9.58 23.68
N GLY A 222 14.88 -10.79 23.76
CA GLY A 222 14.14 -12.02 24.10
C GLY A 222 13.40 -12.68 22.96
N ARG A 223 13.39 -12.13 21.74
CA ARG A 223 12.79 -12.79 20.55
C ARG A 223 13.63 -13.96 20.02
N ASN A 224 14.90 -14.06 20.41
CA ASN A 224 15.84 -15.10 19.97
C ASN A 224 15.91 -15.20 18.42
N LEU A 225 15.95 -14.03 17.75
CA LEU A 225 16.06 -13.98 16.29
C LEU A 225 17.37 -14.66 15.82
N PRO A 226 17.34 -15.42 14.73
CA PRO A 226 18.56 -15.96 14.13
C PRO A 226 19.54 -14.86 13.70
N ASP A 227 20.82 -15.20 13.61
CA ASP A 227 21.81 -14.29 13.03
C ASP A 227 21.44 -13.91 11.60
N GLY A 228 21.75 -12.68 11.18
CA GLY A 228 21.43 -12.16 9.86
C GLY A 228 20.10 -11.39 9.77
N TYR A 229 19.35 -11.30 10.88
CA TYR A 229 18.23 -10.37 10.99
C TYR A 229 18.73 -8.98 11.37
N LEU A 230 18.37 -7.99 10.58
CA LEU A 230 18.78 -6.59 10.72
C LEU A 230 17.55 -5.71 11.02
N THR A 231 17.77 -4.54 11.58
CA THR A 231 16.75 -3.50 11.78
C THR A 231 17.38 -2.11 11.63
N SER A 232 16.57 -1.06 11.55
CA SER A 232 17.05 0.32 11.54
C SER A 232 17.50 0.76 12.94
N LEU A 233 18.55 1.57 13.03
CA LEU A 233 18.97 2.19 14.28
C LEU A 233 17.81 3.02 14.88
N PRO A 234 17.68 3.07 16.23
CA PRO A 234 16.70 3.93 16.89
C PRO A 234 16.84 5.39 16.46
N GLY A 235 15.71 6.01 16.11
CA GLY A 235 15.66 7.41 15.65
C GLY A 235 16.12 7.65 14.21
N GLN A 236 16.49 6.62 13.45
CA GLN A 236 16.93 6.75 12.06
C GLN A 236 15.77 6.71 11.03
N ARG A 237 14.54 6.51 11.49
CA ARG A 237 13.38 6.40 10.59
C ARG A 237 13.13 7.65 9.74
N THR A 238 13.62 8.82 10.19
CA THR A 238 13.49 10.09 9.47
C THR A 238 14.08 10.08 8.06
N VAL A 239 14.97 9.13 7.73
CA VAL A 239 15.52 8.99 6.38
C VAL A 239 14.48 8.61 5.31
N PHE A 240 13.31 8.09 5.74
CA PHE A 240 12.23 7.71 4.83
C PHE A 240 11.23 8.84 4.57
N TYR A 241 11.40 9.99 5.24
CA TYR A 241 10.43 11.08 5.24
C TYR A 241 10.99 12.35 4.59
N HIS A 242 10.13 13.09 3.90
CA HIS A 242 10.45 14.40 3.36
C HIS A 242 9.93 15.52 4.25
N ALA A 243 10.83 16.28 4.89
CA ALA A 243 10.47 17.40 5.76
C ALA A 243 10.06 18.65 4.94
N PRO A 244 9.05 19.43 5.38
CA PRO A 244 8.27 19.32 6.62
C PRO A 244 6.92 18.59 6.45
N PHE A 245 6.76 17.71 5.47
CA PHE A 245 5.47 17.20 5.00
C PHE A 245 4.99 15.92 5.71
N PHE A 246 5.43 15.71 6.94
CA PHE A 246 4.98 14.62 7.81
C PHE A 246 4.76 15.10 9.25
N ASP A 247 3.96 14.35 10.02
CA ASP A 247 3.78 14.58 11.46
C ASP A 247 4.94 13.90 12.22
N PRO A 248 5.70 14.64 13.06
CA PRO A 248 6.77 14.02 13.86
C PRO A 248 6.30 12.88 14.77
N GLN A 249 5.02 12.84 15.16
CA GLN A 249 4.46 11.74 15.95
C GLN A 249 4.34 10.45 15.13
N VAL A 250 4.11 10.55 13.81
CA VAL A 250 4.16 9.40 12.91
C VAL A 250 5.52 8.73 12.96
N VAL A 251 6.60 9.51 12.86
CA VAL A 251 7.97 8.96 12.93
C VAL A 251 8.24 8.28 14.27
N ALA A 252 7.73 8.84 15.37
CA ALA A 252 7.89 8.25 16.70
C ALA A 252 7.16 6.91 16.83
N VAL A 253 5.94 6.79 16.26
CA VAL A 253 5.19 5.52 16.24
C VAL A 253 5.84 4.53 15.28
N ASP A 254 6.33 4.98 14.13
CA ASP A 254 7.06 4.17 13.17
C ASP A 254 8.33 3.55 13.82
N ASP A 255 9.12 4.33 14.54
CA ASP A 255 10.29 3.80 15.26
C ASP A 255 9.89 2.80 16.36
N GLN A 256 8.75 2.98 17.00
CA GLN A 256 8.20 2.04 18.00
C GLN A 256 7.66 0.76 17.39
N THR A 257 7.18 0.79 16.14
CA THR A 257 6.57 -0.35 15.45
C THR A 257 7.49 -1.01 14.43
N LYS A 258 8.72 -0.50 14.27
CA LYS A 258 9.71 -1.07 13.34
C LYS A 258 9.92 -2.57 13.58
N GLU A 259 10.26 -3.27 12.53
CA GLU A 259 10.52 -4.70 12.52
C GLU A 259 11.88 -5.01 11.88
N THR A 260 12.04 -6.20 11.34
CA THR A 260 13.31 -6.70 10.84
C THR A 260 13.33 -6.79 9.31
N VAL A 261 14.49 -7.14 8.78
CA VAL A 261 14.75 -7.58 7.40
C VAL A 261 15.95 -8.54 7.45
N THR A 262 16.03 -9.49 6.55
CA THR A 262 17.20 -10.40 6.50
C THR A 262 18.27 -9.88 5.55
N THR A 263 19.52 -10.28 5.80
CA THR A 263 20.64 -10.03 4.88
C THR A 263 20.40 -10.68 3.52
N ALA A 264 19.74 -11.84 3.47
CA ALA A 264 19.46 -12.54 2.22
C ALA A 264 18.38 -11.81 1.39
N GLU A 265 17.34 -11.24 2.02
CA GLU A 265 16.38 -10.37 1.32
C GLU A 265 17.08 -9.18 0.64
N LEU A 266 17.96 -8.48 1.38
CA LEU A 266 18.68 -7.33 0.84
C LEU A 266 19.60 -7.69 -0.33
N ASN A 267 20.30 -8.83 -0.24
CA ASN A 267 21.22 -9.30 -1.27
C ASN A 267 20.49 -9.75 -2.56
N THR A 268 19.23 -10.17 -2.46
CA THR A 268 18.45 -10.69 -3.60
C THR A 268 17.48 -9.66 -4.16
N ALA A 269 17.32 -8.47 -3.52
CA ALA A 269 16.34 -7.46 -3.93
C ALA A 269 16.66 -6.81 -5.29
N VAL A 270 17.87 -6.33 -5.50
CA VAL A 270 18.24 -5.63 -6.75
C VAL A 270 18.15 -6.55 -7.98
N PRO A 271 18.63 -7.80 -7.94
CA PRO A 271 18.44 -8.75 -9.04
C PRO A 271 16.96 -8.99 -9.41
N ALA A 272 16.06 -8.99 -8.43
CA ALA A 272 14.63 -9.24 -8.64
C ALA A 272 13.94 -8.12 -9.44
N LEU A 273 14.42 -6.87 -9.38
CA LEU A 273 13.89 -5.78 -10.20
C LEU A 273 14.00 -6.05 -11.71
N ALA A 274 15.02 -6.79 -12.15
CA ALA A 274 15.19 -7.14 -13.56
C ALA A 274 14.09 -8.07 -14.11
N LEU A 275 13.24 -8.64 -13.25
CA LEU A 275 12.14 -9.51 -13.63
C LEU A 275 10.87 -8.73 -14.04
N SER A 276 10.83 -7.42 -13.92
CA SER A 276 9.67 -6.58 -14.25
C SER A 276 9.17 -6.81 -15.68
N ASN A 277 10.04 -7.17 -16.63
CA ASN A 277 9.67 -7.49 -18.00
C ASN A 277 8.91 -8.82 -18.15
N GLY A 278 8.78 -9.61 -17.10
CA GLY A 278 7.96 -10.84 -17.03
C GLY A 278 6.55 -10.63 -16.47
N ILE A 279 6.17 -9.42 -16.09
CA ILE A 279 4.83 -9.14 -15.54
C ILE A 279 3.86 -8.84 -16.68
N HIS A 280 2.86 -9.69 -16.86
CA HIS A 280 1.86 -9.62 -17.94
C HIS A 280 0.46 -9.20 -17.45
N VAL A 281 0.37 -8.58 -16.28
CA VAL A 281 -0.86 -7.99 -15.71
C VAL A 281 -0.66 -6.49 -15.49
N PRO A 282 -1.73 -5.70 -15.37
CA PRO A 282 -1.60 -4.26 -15.14
C PRO A 282 -0.68 -3.91 -13.96
N VAL A 283 0.20 -2.92 -14.16
CA VAL A 283 1.15 -2.43 -13.17
C VAL A 283 0.97 -0.94 -12.90
N LEU A 284 0.94 -0.54 -11.63
CA LEU A 284 1.05 0.84 -11.19
C LEU A 284 2.30 1.01 -10.33
N VAL A 285 3.16 1.95 -10.70
CA VAL A 285 4.29 2.40 -9.88
C VAL A 285 3.94 3.74 -9.23
N VAL A 286 4.07 3.84 -7.91
CA VAL A 286 3.80 5.07 -7.15
C VAL A 286 4.98 5.37 -6.24
N VAL A 287 5.61 6.53 -6.41
CA VAL A 287 6.74 6.96 -5.58
C VAL A 287 6.49 8.37 -5.02
N GLY A 288 7.14 8.71 -3.92
CA GLY A 288 7.21 10.09 -3.47
C GLY A 288 8.10 10.93 -4.40
N ASP A 289 7.73 12.18 -4.68
CA ASP A 289 8.58 13.04 -5.52
C ASP A 289 9.91 13.43 -4.87
N PHE A 290 10.06 13.15 -3.57
CA PHE A 290 11.28 13.26 -2.78
C PHE A 290 11.74 11.92 -2.19
N ASP A 291 11.44 10.81 -2.82
CA ASP A 291 11.99 9.51 -2.44
C ASP A 291 13.48 9.44 -2.81
N GLU A 292 14.35 9.71 -1.85
CA GLU A 292 15.78 9.78 -2.08
C GLU A 292 16.40 8.45 -2.54
N ALA A 293 15.74 7.31 -2.23
CA ALA A 293 16.22 5.98 -2.60
C ALA A 293 15.95 5.62 -4.07
N PHE A 294 14.79 6.08 -4.61
CA PHE A 294 14.27 5.66 -5.92
C PHE A 294 13.93 6.81 -6.86
N CYS A 295 14.39 8.03 -6.55
CA CYS A 295 14.24 9.21 -7.35
C CYS A 295 15.58 9.84 -7.71
N ALA A 296 15.83 10.11 -8.98
CA ALA A 296 16.96 10.97 -9.35
C ALA A 296 16.64 12.44 -9.01
N ALA A 297 17.60 13.09 -8.32
CA ALA A 297 17.48 14.50 -7.94
C ALA A 297 17.15 15.43 -9.14
N PRO A 298 16.40 16.55 -8.95
CA PRO A 298 15.91 17.02 -7.66
C PRO A 298 14.58 16.41 -7.22
N THR A 299 13.79 15.79 -8.11
CA THR A 299 12.49 15.17 -7.80
C THR A 299 12.11 14.10 -8.81
N CYS A 300 11.33 13.09 -8.40
CA CYS A 300 10.61 12.24 -9.33
C CYS A 300 9.47 13.01 -10.00
N SER A 301 9.38 12.93 -11.30
CA SER A 301 8.24 13.49 -12.04
C SER A 301 7.93 12.63 -13.27
N ALA A 302 6.70 12.74 -13.77
CA ALA A 302 6.30 12.05 -15.01
C ALA A 302 7.13 12.48 -16.23
N SER A 303 7.79 13.63 -16.18
CA SER A 303 8.72 14.10 -17.20
C SER A 303 10.19 13.95 -16.81
N GLY A 304 10.48 13.46 -15.59
CA GLY A 304 11.80 13.22 -15.04
C GLY A 304 12.17 11.73 -15.01
N SER A 305 12.64 11.27 -13.85
CA SER A 305 13.11 9.88 -13.67
C SER A 305 12.01 8.82 -13.86
N LEU A 306 10.72 9.16 -13.67
CA LEU A 306 9.60 8.24 -13.91
C LEU A 306 9.18 8.14 -15.38
N ALA A 307 9.65 9.02 -16.26
CA ALA A 307 9.24 9.01 -17.67
C ALA A 307 9.58 7.69 -18.38
N THR A 308 10.66 7.05 -17.96
CA THR A 308 11.12 5.78 -18.54
C THR A 308 10.63 4.55 -17.78
N GLU A 309 10.03 4.72 -16.60
CA GLU A 309 9.62 3.62 -15.74
C GLU A 309 8.70 2.60 -16.43
N PRO A 310 7.66 3.01 -17.20
CA PRO A 310 6.83 2.06 -17.92
C PRO A 310 7.57 1.18 -18.93
N SER A 311 8.73 1.60 -19.43
CA SER A 311 9.48 0.83 -20.43
C SER A 311 10.19 -0.42 -19.88
N PHE A 312 10.24 -0.60 -18.56
CA PHE A 312 10.77 -1.80 -17.93
C PHE A 312 9.77 -2.96 -17.90
N TYR A 313 8.52 -2.70 -18.27
CA TYR A 313 7.43 -3.66 -18.29
C TYR A 313 7.00 -3.96 -19.73
N PRO A 314 6.45 -5.16 -20.02
CA PRO A 314 5.91 -5.45 -21.34
C PRO A 314 4.66 -4.58 -21.63
N ALA A 315 4.33 -4.41 -22.90
CA ALA A 315 3.25 -3.51 -23.32
C ALA A 315 1.88 -3.90 -22.75
N ASP A 316 1.63 -5.21 -22.58
CA ASP A 316 0.40 -5.75 -22.02
C ASP A 316 0.27 -5.57 -20.50
N ALA A 317 1.36 -5.20 -19.82
CA ALA A 317 1.30 -4.77 -18.43
C ALA A 317 0.70 -3.37 -18.25
N CYS A 318 0.53 -2.58 -19.32
CA CYS A 318 -0.02 -1.22 -19.25
C CYS A 318 0.56 -0.39 -18.10
N ALA A 319 1.84 -0.48 -17.88
CA ALA A 319 2.48 0.13 -16.74
C ALA A 319 2.26 1.65 -16.70
N GLU A 320 1.77 2.13 -15.58
CA GLU A 320 1.61 3.54 -15.27
C GLU A 320 2.56 3.92 -14.12
N ALA A 321 3.13 5.12 -14.14
CA ALA A 321 4.02 5.61 -13.08
C ALA A 321 3.59 7.00 -12.63
N VAL A 322 3.46 7.19 -11.31
CA VAL A 322 2.96 8.42 -10.69
C VAL A 322 3.85 8.83 -9.52
N ALA A 323 4.14 10.13 -9.41
CA ALA A 323 4.80 10.71 -8.25
C ALA A 323 3.77 11.40 -7.33
N ILE A 324 3.86 11.13 -6.03
CA ILE A 324 3.05 11.81 -5.01
C ILE A 324 3.83 13.04 -4.51
N PRO A 325 3.26 14.24 -4.63
CA PRO A 325 3.97 15.46 -4.27
C PRO A 325 4.26 15.54 -2.78
N ASN A 326 5.41 16.11 -2.43
CA ASN A 326 5.86 16.33 -1.05
C ASN A 326 5.93 15.06 -0.20
N ALA A 327 6.14 13.91 -0.81
CA ALA A 327 6.30 12.65 -0.11
C ALA A 327 7.74 12.12 -0.31
N GLY A 328 8.30 11.56 0.76
CA GLY A 328 9.51 10.75 0.73
C GLY A 328 9.22 9.28 0.39
N HIS A 329 10.06 8.39 0.89
CA HIS A 329 9.94 6.96 0.64
C HIS A 329 8.63 6.36 1.21
N ASP A 330 8.27 6.73 2.43
CA ASP A 330 7.11 6.20 3.14
C ASP A 330 5.82 6.93 2.78
N LEU A 331 5.29 6.69 1.59
CA LEU A 331 4.10 7.36 1.04
C LEU A 331 2.91 7.37 2.00
N ASN A 332 2.69 6.26 2.70
CA ASN A 332 1.56 6.06 3.61
C ASN A 332 1.68 6.90 4.90
N LEU A 333 2.83 7.49 5.17
CA LEU A 333 3.15 8.14 6.43
C LEU A 333 3.43 9.65 6.28
N HIS A 334 3.07 10.22 5.12
CA HIS A 334 3.10 11.66 4.85
C HIS A 334 1.70 12.27 4.91
N PHE A 335 1.60 13.60 5.05
CA PHE A 335 0.30 14.30 5.06
C PHE A 335 -0.57 14.02 3.83
N LEU A 336 0.04 13.71 2.70
CA LEU A 336 -0.66 13.39 1.46
C LEU A 336 -0.86 11.88 1.25
N ALA A 337 -0.76 11.05 2.28
CA ALA A 337 -1.12 9.63 2.21
C ALA A 337 -2.51 9.39 1.60
N PRO A 338 -3.57 10.16 1.93
CA PRO A 338 -4.87 10.01 1.28
C PRO A 338 -4.84 10.23 -0.25
N LEU A 339 -3.95 11.07 -0.77
CA LEU A 339 -3.77 11.25 -2.21
C LEU A 339 -3.12 10.00 -2.84
N ALA A 340 -2.11 9.42 -2.19
CA ALA A 340 -1.52 8.17 -2.65
C ALA A 340 -2.58 7.04 -2.67
N TYR A 341 -3.40 6.94 -1.64
CA TYR A 341 -4.47 5.94 -1.56
C TYR A 341 -5.52 6.12 -2.65
N SER A 342 -6.00 7.35 -2.89
CA SER A 342 -6.96 7.61 -3.96
C SER A 342 -6.36 7.32 -5.34
N THR A 343 -5.09 7.66 -5.59
CA THR A 343 -4.39 7.34 -6.83
C THR A 343 -4.34 5.82 -7.08
N ILE A 344 -4.00 5.05 -6.05
CA ILE A 344 -3.96 3.58 -6.14
C ILE A 344 -5.37 3.03 -6.40
N LEU A 345 -6.37 3.47 -5.65
CA LEU A 345 -7.73 2.92 -5.74
C LEU A 345 -8.42 3.30 -7.04
N GLU A 346 -8.24 4.53 -7.55
CA GLU A 346 -8.73 4.92 -8.88
C GLU A 346 -8.09 4.11 -10.01
N TRP A 347 -6.80 3.77 -9.89
CA TRP A 347 -6.15 2.88 -10.83
C TRP A 347 -6.67 1.44 -10.70
N MET A 348 -6.84 0.94 -9.46
CA MET A 348 -7.42 -0.38 -9.20
C MET A 348 -8.81 -0.50 -9.82
N ASP A 349 -9.68 0.51 -9.65
CA ASP A 349 -11.03 0.54 -10.24
C ASP A 349 -10.98 0.49 -11.78
N ARG A 350 -10.01 1.16 -12.39
CA ARG A 350 -9.85 1.21 -13.86
C ARG A 350 -9.26 -0.08 -14.46
N ARG A 351 -8.36 -0.75 -13.74
CA ARG A 351 -7.53 -1.83 -14.30
C ARG A 351 -7.89 -3.22 -13.79
N VAL A 352 -8.29 -3.32 -12.53
CA VAL A 352 -8.58 -4.61 -11.87
C VAL A 352 -10.06 -4.73 -11.54
N GLY A 353 -10.66 -3.69 -10.95
CA GLY A 353 -12.04 -3.66 -10.47
C GLY A 353 -12.19 -4.25 -9.06
N ASP A 354 -13.17 -3.75 -8.34
CA ASP A 354 -13.52 -4.17 -6.98
C ASP A 354 -14.40 -5.44 -6.96
N ASP A 355 -15.26 -5.60 -7.99
CA ASP A 355 -16.14 -6.76 -8.18
C ASP A 355 -15.73 -7.56 -9.42
N PRO A 356 -15.28 -8.83 -9.28
CA PRO A 356 -14.89 -9.68 -10.40
C PRO A 356 -16.03 -10.04 -11.36
N LYS A 357 -17.30 -9.83 -10.99
CA LYS A 357 -18.44 -10.03 -11.88
C LYS A 357 -18.62 -8.88 -12.87
N VAL A 358 -18.01 -7.73 -12.58
CA VAL A 358 -17.98 -6.60 -13.51
C VAL A 358 -16.68 -6.70 -14.31
N PRO A 359 -16.71 -6.69 -15.64
CA PRO A 359 -15.50 -6.65 -16.45
C PRO A 359 -14.61 -5.47 -16.04
N ALA A 360 -13.29 -5.67 -15.98
CA ALA A 360 -12.37 -4.58 -15.76
C ALA A 360 -12.64 -3.46 -16.81
N PRO A 361 -12.80 -2.21 -16.39
CA PRO A 361 -13.41 -1.19 -17.27
C PRO A 361 -12.57 -0.82 -18.49
N GLN A 362 -11.25 -1.01 -18.43
CA GLN A 362 -10.35 -0.62 -19.53
C GLN A 362 -9.29 -1.71 -19.78
N PRO A 363 -9.39 -2.47 -20.88
CA PRO A 363 -8.26 -3.26 -21.32
C PRO A 363 -7.06 -2.34 -21.60
N CYS A 364 -5.87 -2.90 -21.56
CA CYS A 364 -4.67 -2.22 -22.02
C CYS A 364 -4.84 -1.77 -23.48
N PRO A 365 -4.46 -0.52 -23.82
CA PRO A 365 -4.57 -0.01 -25.18
C PRO A 365 -3.74 -0.78 -26.20
#